data_fd139dfe601938071b524dce338ac3b3
#
_entry.id   fd139dfe601938071b524dce338ac3b3
#
_cell.length_a   1.000
_cell.length_b   1.000
_cell.length_c   1.000
_cell.angle_alpha   90.00
_cell.angle_beta   90.00
_cell.angle_gamma   90.00
#
_symmetry.space_group_name_H-M   'P 1'
#
loop_
_entity.id
_entity.type
_entity.pdbx_description
1 polymer ?
#
loop_
_entity_poly.entity_id
_entity_poly.type
_entity_poly.pdbx_seq_one_letter_code
_entity_poly.pdbx_strand_id
1 'polypeptide(L)'
;MNERPVLVVGDVQGDVERLQEALQPYPEDEVDTVFLGDFFQGGQPGAGGGAAAARVARARHNSISVLGNHDLFLLVVLERARGVSAAVEWQTRSGVSVEELWLNRRGDWADLRAVADDPGLEAWLRSLPLMLLLDDGTLAQHTDDDRYAELGASVTEVNGRTRELLDVPGGVMQVLRYTIGRHAFDDAGRLDRYLRRFGARRLVHGHTPHHADRPLASHGGRVLSYDGRFSRFWSRDPDDASGPMGATVALLPPLDV
;
A
#
# COMPACT_ATOMS: atom_id res chain seq x y z
N MET A 1 -10.63 -27.89 3.46
CA MET A 1 -10.89 -26.75 4.36
C MET A 1 -11.66 -25.74 3.51
N ASN A 2 -12.76 -25.18 4.02
CA ASN A 2 -13.38 -24.06 3.30
C ASN A 2 -12.42 -22.89 3.39
N GLU A 3 -11.69 -22.62 2.34
CA GLU A 3 -10.88 -21.41 2.23
C GLU A 3 -11.84 -20.23 2.20
N ARG A 4 -11.68 -19.32 3.15
CA ARG A 4 -12.47 -18.09 3.17
C ARG A 4 -12.16 -17.29 1.92
N PRO A 5 -13.15 -16.61 1.34
CA PRO A 5 -12.86 -15.68 0.24
C PRO A 5 -11.93 -14.57 0.72
N VAL A 6 -11.03 -14.12 -0.16
CA VAL A 6 -10.10 -13.05 0.12
C VAL A 6 -10.67 -11.73 -0.35
N LEU A 7 -10.85 -10.79 0.57
CA LEU A 7 -11.16 -9.39 0.26
C LEU A 7 -9.86 -8.63 0.05
N VAL A 8 -9.71 -7.96 -1.08
CA VAL A 8 -8.57 -7.08 -1.35
C VAL A 8 -9.00 -5.63 -1.21
N VAL A 9 -8.21 -4.86 -0.47
CA VAL A 9 -8.39 -3.42 -0.26
C VAL A 9 -7.14 -2.72 -0.80
N GLY A 10 -7.31 -1.89 -1.81
CA GLY A 10 -6.25 -1.06 -2.39
C GLY A 10 -5.98 0.20 -1.58
N ASP A 11 -5.53 1.26 -2.27
CA ASP A 11 -5.15 2.52 -1.67
C ASP A 11 -6.32 3.22 -0.96
N VAL A 12 -6.22 3.42 0.36
CA VAL A 12 -7.28 4.03 1.19
C VAL A 12 -7.15 5.55 1.25
N GLN A 13 -5.92 6.03 1.32
CA GLN A 13 -5.57 7.44 1.26
C GLN A 13 -6.38 8.32 2.22
N GLY A 14 -6.47 7.91 3.49
CA GLY A 14 -7.02 8.70 4.59
C GLY A 14 -8.53 8.86 4.65
N ASP A 15 -9.30 8.17 3.82
CA ASP A 15 -10.77 8.20 3.87
C ASP A 15 -11.32 7.06 4.75
N VAL A 16 -11.18 7.24 6.06
CA VAL A 16 -11.54 6.20 7.04
C VAL A 16 -13.03 5.90 7.07
N GLU A 17 -13.89 6.91 6.90
CA GLU A 17 -15.35 6.71 6.90
C GLU A 17 -15.75 5.82 5.72
N ARG A 18 -15.23 6.15 4.53
CA ARG A 18 -15.48 5.35 3.34
C ARG A 18 -14.90 3.93 3.44
N LEU A 19 -13.74 3.78 4.10
CA LEU A 19 -13.19 2.46 4.39
C LEU A 19 -14.13 1.64 5.27
N GLN A 20 -14.65 2.22 6.35
CA GLN A 20 -15.59 1.54 7.24
C GLN A 20 -16.87 1.15 6.51
N GLU A 21 -17.44 2.05 5.69
CA GLU A 21 -18.60 1.75 4.84
C GLU A 21 -18.32 0.61 3.85
N ALA A 22 -17.18 0.63 3.20
CA ALA A 22 -16.79 -0.39 2.21
C ALA A 22 -16.52 -1.76 2.83
N LEU A 23 -16.09 -1.82 4.08
CA LEU A 23 -15.85 -3.06 4.82
C LEU A 23 -17.14 -3.65 5.42
N GLN A 24 -18.20 -2.85 5.59
CA GLN A 24 -19.44 -3.28 6.23
C GLN A 24 -20.08 -4.53 5.60
N PRO A 25 -20.12 -4.70 4.26
CA PRO A 25 -20.68 -5.90 3.64
C PRO A 25 -19.82 -7.18 3.82
N TYR A 26 -18.62 -7.08 4.41
CA TYR A 26 -17.64 -8.15 4.51
C TYR A 26 -17.25 -8.39 5.97
N PRO A 27 -18.02 -9.19 6.73
CA PRO A 27 -17.70 -9.54 8.11
C PRO A 27 -16.31 -10.18 8.22
N GLU A 28 -15.55 -9.79 9.23
CA GLU A 28 -14.15 -10.22 9.41
C GLU A 28 -13.97 -11.70 9.76
N ASP A 29 -15.04 -12.37 10.16
CA ASP A 29 -15.09 -13.82 10.40
C ASP A 29 -15.47 -14.63 9.14
N GLU A 30 -15.95 -13.97 8.09
CA GLU A 30 -16.37 -14.60 6.83
C GLU A 30 -15.31 -14.45 5.71
N VAL A 31 -14.45 -13.43 5.77
CA VAL A 31 -13.44 -13.16 4.74
C VAL A 31 -12.05 -12.95 5.35
N ASP A 32 -11.01 -13.37 4.64
CA ASP A 32 -9.65 -12.95 4.89
C ASP A 32 -9.41 -11.62 4.13
N THR A 33 -8.76 -10.64 4.76
CA THR A 33 -8.59 -9.31 4.15
C THR A 33 -7.12 -9.00 3.89
N VAL A 34 -6.81 -8.58 2.66
CA VAL A 34 -5.48 -8.12 2.25
C VAL A 34 -5.54 -6.63 1.91
N PHE A 35 -4.83 -5.81 2.69
CA PHE A 35 -4.64 -4.39 2.39
C PHE A 35 -3.36 -4.19 1.59
N LEU A 36 -3.44 -3.44 0.49
CA LEU A 36 -2.31 -3.21 -0.41
C LEU A 36 -1.47 -1.97 -0.04
N GLY A 37 -1.68 -1.40 1.16
CA GLY A 37 -0.97 -0.24 1.65
C GLY A 37 -1.62 1.09 1.29
N ASP A 38 -0.84 2.17 1.43
CA ASP A 38 -1.27 3.54 1.19
C ASP A 38 -2.49 3.96 2.03
N PHE A 39 -2.35 3.80 3.36
CA PHE A 39 -3.33 4.31 4.32
C PHE A 39 -3.29 5.84 4.41
N PHE A 40 -2.11 6.44 4.24
CA PHE A 40 -1.82 7.86 4.44
C PHE A 40 -1.86 8.66 3.15
N GLN A 41 -1.83 9.99 3.29
CA GLN A 41 -1.90 11.00 2.24
C GLN A 41 -3.21 10.99 1.43
N GLY A 42 -3.87 12.14 1.33
CA GLY A 42 -5.10 12.31 0.57
C GLY A 42 -6.40 12.30 1.36
N GLY A 43 -6.34 12.19 2.70
CA GLY A 43 -7.50 12.35 3.57
C GLY A 43 -7.96 13.80 3.72
N GLN A 44 -9.01 14.03 4.52
CA GLN A 44 -9.43 15.37 4.92
C GLN A 44 -8.30 16.07 5.68
N PRO A 45 -7.84 17.25 5.23
CA PRO A 45 -6.72 17.94 5.88
C PRO A 45 -6.97 18.21 7.36
N GLY A 46 -6.02 17.88 8.20
CA GLY A 46 -6.06 18.09 9.66
C GLY A 46 -6.85 17.06 10.45
N ALA A 47 -7.45 16.06 9.78
CA ALA A 47 -8.30 15.06 10.44
C ALA A 47 -7.54 13.83 10.96
N GLY A 48 -6.33 13.56 10.47
CA GLY A 48 -5.60 12.35 10.83
C GLY A 48 -6.25 11.07 10.29
N GLY A 49 -6.88 11.16 9.12
CA GLY A 49 -7.66 10.09 8.52
C GLY A 49 -6.82 8.87 8.14
N GLY A 50 -5.55 9.08 7.75
CA GLY A 50 -4.61 7.99 7.44
C GLY A 50 -4.27 7.14 8.66
N ALA A 51 -3.98 7.77 9.80
CA ALA A 51 -3.74 7.07 11.05
C ALA A 51 -4.99 6.32 11.53
N ALA A 52 -6.18 6.90 11.34
CA ALA A 52 -7.44 6.25 11.66
C ALA A 52 -7.69 5.03 10.75
N ALA A 53 -7.45 5.14 9.44
CA ALA A 53 -7.57 4.04 8.48
C ALA A 53 -6.59 2.89 8.80
N ALA A 54 -5.33 3.23 9.11
CA ALA A 54 -4.32 2.26 9.52
C ALA A 54 -4.73 1.51 10.80
N ARG A 55 -5.36 2.18 11.77
CA ARG A 55 -5.91 1.54 12.99
C ARG A 55 -7.06 0.59 12.67
N VAL A 56 -7.94 0.95 11.73
CA VAL A 56 -9.01 0.05 11.26
C VAL A 56 -8.41 -1.21 10.67
N ALA A 57 -7.43 -1.09 9.77
CA ALA A 57 -6.76 -2.23 9.16
C ALA A 57 -6.04 -3.11 10.20
N ARG A 58 -5.30 -2.48 11.15
CA ARG A 58 -4.60 -3.16 12.24
C ARG A 58 -5.54 -3.93 13.18
N ALA A 59 -6.71 -3.37 13.46
CA ALA A 59 -7.67 -3.94 14.40
C ALA A 59 -8.53 -5.05 13.78
N ARG A 60 -8.64 -5.11 12.45
CA ARG A 60 -9.47 -6.07 11.76
C ARG A 60 -8.90 -7.48 11.89
N HIS A 61 -9.71 -8.42 12.39
CA HIS A 61 -9.33 -9.84 12.46
C HIS A 61 -9.16 -10.42 11.05
N ASN A 62 -8.34 -11.47 10.94
CA ASN A 62 -8.07 -12.16 9.68
C ASN A 62 -7.64 -11.19 8.56
N SER A 63 -6.84 -10.20 8.92
CA SER A 63 -6.29 -9.26 7.97
C SER A 63 -4.77 -9.22 7.99
N ILE A 64 -4.21 -8.91 6.83
CA ILE A 64 -2.79 -8.64 6.64
C ILE A 64 -2.63 -7.45 5.70
N SER A 65 -1.58 -6.68 5.90
CA SER A 65 -1.29 -5.51 5.07
C SER A 65 0.10 -5.59 4.49
N VAL A 66 0.30 -5.02 3.30
CA VAL A 66 1.64 -4.70 2.80
C VAL A 66 1.91 -3.20 2.96
N LEU A 67 3.18 -2.80 2.93
CA LEU A 67 3.57 -1.40 2.98
C LEU A 67 3.36 -0.73 1.62
N GLY A 68 2.68 0.41 1.62
CA GLY A 68 2.61 1.33 0.50
C GLY A 68 3.69 2.42 0.56
N ASN A 69 3.86 3.13 -0.55
CA ASN A 69 4.85 4.20 -0.61
C ASN A 69 4.44 5.43 0.22
N HIS A 70 3.16 5.70 0.39
CA HIS A 70 2.68 6.79 1.23
C HIS A 70 2.86 6.48 2.72
N ASP A 71 2.74 5.21 3.13
CA ASP A 71 3.03 4.75 4.48
C ASP A 71 4.52 4.92 4.79
N LEU A 72 5.39 4.49 3.88
CA LEU A 72 6.84 4.68 3.99
C LEU A 72 7.22 6.16 3.98
N PHE A 73 6.56 6.99 3.18
CA PHE A 73 6.86 8.41 3.12
C PHE A 73 6.54 9.12 4.44
N LEU A 74 5.43 8.77 5.11
CA LEU A 74 5.14 9.25 6.47
C LEU A 74 6.27 8.85 7.44
N LEU A 75 6.73 7.59 7.39
CA LEU A 75 7.82 7.13 8.25
C LEU A 75 9.13 7.87 7.97
N VAL A 76 9.43 8.22 6.71
CA VAL A 76 10.61 9.06 6.36
C VAL A 76 10.49 10.46 7.00
N VAL A 77 9.32 11.09 6.90
CA VAL A 77 9.08 12.42 7.51
C VAL A 77 9.19 12.33 9.04
N LEU A 78 8.71 11.23 9.63
CA LEU A 78 8.83 10.98 11.07
C LEU A 78 10.30 10.81 11.51
N GLU A 79 11.11 10.04 10.78
CA GLU A 79 12.54 9.91 11.04
C GLU A 79 13.25 11.25 10.95
N ARG A 80 12.91 12.06 9.95
CA ARG A 80 13.47 13.39 9.77
C ARG A 80 13.08 14.32 10.92
N ALA A 81 11.82 14.31 11.35
CA ALA A 81 11.36 15.11 12.49
C ALA A 81 12.10 14.76 13.80
N ARG A 82 12.59 13.52 13.91
CA ARG A 82 13.43 13.04 15.01
C ARG A 82 14.93 13.28 14.83
N GLY A 83 15.35 13.96 13.77
CA GLY A 83 16.73 14.31 13.50
C GLY A 83 17.60 13.16 12.99
N VAL A 84 17.01 12.14 12.37
CA VAL A 84 17.76 11.06 11.73
C VAL A 84 18.50 11.60 10.50
N SER A 85 19.84 11.68 10.56
CA SER A 85 20.68 12.38 9.57
C SER A 85 20.57 11.78 8.16
N ALA A 86 20.46 10.47 8.02
CA ALA A 86 20.32 9.82 6.71
C ALA A 86 18.98 10.21 6.00
N ALA A 87 17.93 10.53 6.75
CA ALA A 87 16.70 11.07 6.19
C ALA A 87 16.83 12.56 5.82
N VAL A 88 17.75 13.28 6.48
CA VAL A 88 18.00 14.71 6.25
C VAL A 88 18.76 15.00 4.95
N GLU A 89 19.62 14.07 4.50
CA GLU A 89 20.45 14.26 3.31
C GLU A 89 19.71 14.10 1.99
N TRP A 90 18.49 13.57 2.04
CA TRP A 90 17.71 13.39 0.82
C TRP A 90 17.04 14.71 0.42
N GLN A 91 17.58 15.34 -0.61
CA GLN A 91 16.92 16.43 -1.33
C GLN A 91 16.51 15.92 -2.69
N THR A 92 15.33 16.34 -3.16
CA THR A 92 14.94 16.11 -4.55
C THR A 92 15.93 16.84 -5.48
N ARG A 93 16.03 16.39 -6.72
CA ARG A 93 16.85 17.09 -7.75
C ARG A 93 16.41 18.54 -7.96
N SER A 94 15.19 18.88 -7.59
CA SER A 94 14.62 20.24 -7.62
C SER A 94 14.93 21.08 -6.37
N GLY A 95 15.64 20.53 -5.37
CA GLY A 95 15.92 21.21 -4.10
C GLY A 95 14.73 21.29 -3.13
N VAL A 96 13.60 20.64 -3.46
CA VAL A 96 12.42 20.57 -2.59
C VAL A 96 12.70 19.63 -1.42
N SER A 97 12.35 20.01 -0.19
CA SER A 97 12.52 19.19 0.99
C SER A 97 11.57 17.97 0.99
N VAL A 98 11.88 16.96 1.80
CA VAL A 98 11.02 15.77 1.96
C VAL A 98 9.65 16.18 2.49
N GLU A 99 9.61 17.11 3.45
CA GLU A 99 8.37 17.61 4.04
C GLU A 99 7.52 18.37 3.02
N GLU A 100 8.15 19.24 2.20
CA GLU A 100 7.44 19.96 1.14
C GLU A 100 6.88 18.98 0.11
N LEU A 101 7.66 17.96 -0.29
CA LEU A 101 7.19 16.94 -1.21
C LEU A 101 6.02 16.14 -0.62
N TRP A 102 6.10 15.81 0.68
CA TRP A 102 5.05 15.12 1.40
C TRP A 102 3.76 15.95 1.48
N LEU A 103 3.87 17.23 1.87
CA LEU A 103 2.74 18.16 1.92
C LEU A 103 2.12 18.40 0.53
N ASN A 104 2.95 18.56 -0.51
CA ASN A 104 2.49 18.72 -1.90
C ASN A 104 1.72 17.49 -2.40
N ARG A 105 1.96 16.32 -1.79
CA ARG A 105 1.24 15.06 -2.02
C ARG A 105 0.17 14.81 -0.98
N ARG A 106 -0.38 15.88 -0.36
CA ARG A 106 -1.45 15.82 0.64
C ARG A 106 -1.11 15.05 1.92
N GLY A 107 0.13 15.17 2.36
CA GLY A 107 0.52 14.74 3.70
C GLY A 107 -0.21 15.56 4.77
N ASP A 108 -0.58 14.91 5.86
CA ASP A 108 -1.29 15.54 6.98
C ASP A 108 -0.45 15.50 8.26
N TRP A 109 -0.19 16.67 8.83
CA TRP A 109 0.50 16.80 10.12
C TRP A 109 -0.25 16.12 11.27
N ALA A 110 -1.57 15.98 11.17
CA ALA A 110 -2.36 15.25 12.15
C ALA A 110 -2.04 13.75 12.11
N ASP A 111 -1.86 13.17 10.91
CA ASP A 111 -1.40 11.79 10.74
C ASP A 111 -0.01 11.59 11.34
N LEU A 112 0.93 12.49 11.05
CA LEU A 112 2.29 12.41 11.59
C LEU A 112 2.29 12.42 13.12
N ARG A 113 1.55 13.33 13.75
CA ARG A 113 1.41 13.39 15.21
C ARG A 113 0.75 12.12 15.74
N ALA A 114 -0.34 11.67 15.12
CA ALA A 114 -1.06 10.47 15.56
C ALA A 114 -0.21 9.20 15.55
N VAL A 115 0.74 9.08 14.61
CA VAL A 115 1.70 7.98 14.57
C VAL A 115 2.84 8.20 15.56
N ALA A 116 3.35 9.44 15.69
CA ALA A 116 4.39 9.77 16.66
C ALA A 116 3.98 9.51 18.12
N ASP A 117 2.70 9.76 18.43
CA ASP A 117 2.10 9.59 19.75
C ASP A 117 1.62 8.15 20.03
N ASP A 118 1.64 7.28 19.03
CA ASP A 118 1.23 5.86 19.12
C ASP A 118 2.38 4.93 18.69
N PRO A 119 3.33 4.61 19.60
CA PRO A 119 4.45 3.73 19.29
C PRO A 119 4.01 2.34 18.81
N GLY A 120 2.83 1.89 19.20
CA GLY A 120 2.26 0.63 18.75
C GLY A 120 1.83 0.69 17.28
N LEU A 121 1.30 1.83 16.80
CA LEU A 121 0.94 2.01 15.40
C LEU A 121 2.21 2.13 14.53
N GLU A 122 3.21 2.89 14.97
CA GLU A 122 4.49 2.98 14.27
C GLU A 122 5.17 1.61 14.17
N ALA A 123 5.24 0.86 15.27
CA ALA A 123 5.83 -0.48 15.29
C ALA A 123 5.06 -1.43 14.35
N TRP A 124 3.74 -1.35 14.30
CA TRP A 124 2.94 -2.12 13.36
C TRP A 124 3.28 -1.75 11.91
N LEU A 125 3.30 -0.48 11.54
CA LEU A 125 3.70 -0.04 10.19
C LEU A 125 5.08 -0.57 9.81
N ARG A 126 6.06 -0.47 10.69
CA ARG A 126 7.42 -0.98 10.45
C ARG A 126 7.50 -2.52 10.37
N SER A 127 6.50 -3.23 10.90
CA SER A 127 6.43 -4.70 10.84
C SER A 127 5.78 -5.23 9.58
N LEU A 128 5.12 -4.37 8.79
CA LEU A 128 4.42 -4.79 7.57
C LEU A 128 5.40 -5.30 6.51
N PRO A 129 5.06 -6.40 5.82
CA PRO A 129 5.85 -6.90 4.70
C PRO A 129 5.68 -5.99 3.45
N LEU A 130 6.60 -6.11 2.49
CA LEU A 130 6.42 -5.53 1.16
C LEU A 130 5.62 -6.44 0.22
N MET A 131 5.63 -7.74 0.47
CA MET A 131 5.03 -8.74 -0.42
C MET A 131 4.39 -9.86 0.39
N LEU A 132 3.31 -10.41 -0.16
CA LEU A 132 2.63 -11.59 0.37
C LEU A 132 2.39 -12.57 -0.77
N LEU A 133 2.66 -13.85 -0.56
CA LEU A 133 2.23 -14.92 -1.45
C LEU A 133 1.10 -15.67 -0.76
N LEU A 134 -0.11 -15.59 -1.34
CA LEU A 134 -1.30 -16.27 -0.84
C LEU A 134 -1.30 -17.73 -1.26
N ASP A 135 -2.08 -18.56 -0.58
CA ASP A 135 -2.13 -20.02 -0.79
C ASP A 135 -2.56 -20.41 -2.22
N ASP A 136 -3.38 -19.58 -2.87
CA ASP A 136 -3.80 -19.78 -4.26
C ASP A 136 -2.71 -19.43 -5.30
N GLY A 137 -1.56 -18.94 -4.86
CA GLY A 137 -0.47 -18.46 -5.72
C GLY A 137 -0.63 -17.00 -6.17
N THR A 138 -1.51 -16.22 -5.54
CA THR A 138 -1.60 -14.78 -5.76
C THR A 138 -0.49 -14.07 -5.00
N LEU A 139 0.31 -13.28 -5.70
CA LEU A 139 1.29 -12.38 -5.12
C LEU A 139 0.64 -11.01 -4.89
N ALA A 140 0.60 -10.55 -3.63
CA ALA A 140 0.13 -9.23 -3.29
C ALA A 140 1.33 -8.32 -2.96
N GLN A 141 1.40 -7.16 -3.57
CA GLN A 141 2.38 -6.11 -3.33
C GLN A 141 1.75 -4.75 -3.63
N HIS A 142 2.39 -3.65 -3.21
CA HIS A 142 1.79 -2.34 -3.38
C HIS A 142 1.79 -1.85 -4.83
N THR A 143 2.89 -2.01 -5.58
CA THR A 143 3.07 -1.46 -6.94
C THR A 143 3.14 -2.54 -8.02
N ASP A 144 2.88 -2.17 -9.26
CA ASP A 144 3.13 -2.99 -10.46
C ASP A 144 4.58 -2.87 -10.96
N ASP A 145 5.55 -2.99 -10.04
CA ASP A 145 6.98 -2.88 -10.32
C ASP A 145 7.73 -4.16 -9.92
N ASP A 146 8.80 -4.50 -10.63
CA ASP A 146 9.62 -5.67 -10.38
C ASP A 146 10.87 -5.40 -9.52
N ARG A 147 11.11 -4.14 -9.11
CA ARG A 147 12.27 -3.77 -8.28
C ARG A 147 12.31 -4.45 -6.92
N TYR A 148 11.19 -4.97 -6.41
CA TYR A 148 11.17 -5.81 -5.22
C TYR A 148 12.15 -7.00 -5.34
N ALA A 149 12.37 -7.51 -6.55
CA ALA A 149 13.32 -8.58 -6.81
C ALA A 149 14.79 -8.21 -6.55
N GLU A 150 15.11 -6.93 -6.41
CA GLU A 150 16.45 -6.47 -6.02
C GLU A 150 16.72 -6.71 -4.53
N LEU A 151 15.68 -6.83 -3.70
CA LEU A 151 15.78 -7.09 -2.27
C LEU A 151 15.97 -8.58 -1.93
N GLY A 152 15.58 -9.50 -2.82
CA GLY A 152 15.71 -10.94 -2.56
C GLY A 152 15.18 -11.81 -3.70
N ALA A 153 15.46 -13.09 -3.66
CA ALA A 153 15.06 -14.09 -4.64
C ALA A 153 13.70 -14.76 -4.29
N SER A 154 13.23 -14.57 -3.07
CA SER A 154 11.95 -15.11 -2.56
C SER A 154 11.21 -14.03 -1.76
N VAL A 155 9.90 -14.22 -1.56
CA VAL A 155 9.08 -13.33 -0.72
C VAL A 155 9.66 -13.21 0.70
N THR A 156 10.15 -14.34 1.26
CA THR A 156 10.79 -14.36 2.58
C THR A 156 12.04 -13.50 2.63
N GLU A 157 12.90 -13.59 1.60
CA GLU A 157 14.14 -12.79 1.55
C GLU A 157 13.83 -11.30 1.35
N VAL A 158 12.88 -10.95 0.46
CA VAL A 158 12.44 -9.56 0.26
C VAL A 158 11.95 -8.97 1.58
N ASN A 159 11.06 -9.66 2.28
CA ASN A 159 10.51 -9.18 3.55
C ASN A 159 11.54 -9.17 4.68
N GLY A 160 12.46 -10.15 4.71
CA GLY A 160 13.58 -10.16 5.66
C GLY A 160 14.49 -8.95 5.47
N ARG A 161 14.91 -8.70 4.22
CA ARG A 161 15.75 -7.54 3.88
C ARG A 161 15.05 -6.21 4.15
N THR A 162 13.75 -6.13 3.88
CA THR A 162 12.94 -4.96 4.21
C THR A 162 12.96 -4.67 5.69
N ARG A 163 12.74 -5.69 6.54
CA ARG A 163 12.76 -5.54 8.00
C ARG A 163 14.12 -5.05 8.49
N GLU A 164 15.20 -5.65 8.01
CA GLU A 164 16.57 -5.19 8.34
C GLU A 164 16.78 -3.71 8.00
N LEU A 165 16.27 -3.25 6.85
CA LEU A 165 16.38 -1.86 6.45
C LEU A 165 15.50 -0.94 7.32
N LEU A 166 14.27 -1.35 7.66
CA LEU A 166 13.37 -0.55 8.50
C LEU A 166 13.86 -0.42 9.95
N ASP A 167 14.70 -1.35 10.41
CA ASP A 167 15.28 -1.34 11.76
C ASP A 167 16.50 -0.40 11.89
N VAL A 168 17.06 0.10 10.77
CA VAL A 168 18.21 1.00 10.80
C VAL A 168 17.81 2.44 10.49
N PRO A 169 18.42 3.44 11.14
CA PRO A 169 18.15 4.85 10.87
C PRO A 169 18.37 5.21 9.40
N GLY A 170 17.38 5.83 8.78
CA GLY A 170 17.38 6.21 7.36
C GLY A 170 17.14 5.05 6.38
N GLY A 171 16.95 3.84 6.86
CA GLY A 171 16.64 2.68 6.01
C GLY A 171 15.26 2.74 5.38
N VAL A 172 14.30 3.44 6.00
CA VAL A 172 12.96 3.66 5.41
C VAL A 172 13.06 4.29 4.03
N MET A 173 13.94 5.28 3.84
CA MET A 173 14.18 5.91 2.54
C MET A 173 14.71 4.91 1.49
N GLN A 174 15.50 3.93 1.92
CA GLN A 174 15.99 2.89 1.01
C GLN A 174 14.84 1.99 0.55
N VAL A 175 13.96 1.59 1.48
CA VAL A 175 12.76 0.77 1.15
C VAL A 175 11.81 1.52 0.23
N LEU A 176 11.57 2.81 0.47
CA LEU A 176 10.69 3.65 -0.35
C LEU A 176 11.03 3.60 -1.85
N ARG A 177 12.31 3.45 -2.21
CA ARG A 177 12.73 3.38 -3.63
C ARG A 177 12.13 2.20 -4.40
N TYR A 178 11.79 1.12 -3.71
CA TYR A 178 11.25 -0.09 -4.32
C TYR A 178 9.72 -0.03 -4.47
N THR A 179 9.06 0.96 -3.85
CA THR A 179 7.60 1.06 -3.79
C THR A 179 7.03 2.26 -4.55
N ILE A 180 7.78 2.86 -5.48
CA ILE A 180 7.37 4.05 -6.24
C ILE A 180 7.31 3.85 -7.76
N GLY A 181 7.63 2.65 -8.25
CA GLY A 181 7.63 2.35 -9.68
C GLY A 181 6.24 1.98 -10.19
N ARG A 182 6.04 2.14 -11.49
CA ARG A 182 4.81 1.82 -12.21
C ARG A 182 5.11 1.20 -13.56
N HIS A 183 4.13 0.43 -14.08
CA HIS A 183 4.11 -0.05 -15.45
C HIS A 183 5.25 -0.99 -15.86
N ALA A 184 5.94 -1.62 -14.87
CA ALA A 184 6.98 -2.60 -15.19
C ALA A 184 6.43 -3.83 -15.90
N PHE A 185 5.17 -4.15 -15.67
CA PHE A 185 4.50 -5.33 -16.20
C PHE A 185 3.65 -5.05 -17.45
N ASP A 186 3.78 -3.90 -18.09
CA ASP A 186 3.27 -3.69 -19.44
C ASP A 186 3.97 -4.66 -20.42
N ASP A 187 5.19 -5.12 -20.11
CA ASP A 187 5.90 -6.22 -20.77
C ASP A 187 5.51 -7.58 -20.16
N ALA A 188 4.78 -8.40 -20.93
CA ALA A 188 4.35 -9.74 -20.52
C ALA A 188 5.53 -10.67 -20.18
N GLY A 189 6.65 -10.57 -20.89
CA GLY A 189 7.85 -11.39 -20.62
C GLY A 189 8.51 -11.01 -19.30
N ARG A 190 8.44 -9.73 -18.90
CA ARG A 190 8.89 -9.25 -17.59
C ARG A 190 8.00 -9.78 -16.47
N LEU A 191 6.69 -9.71 -16.65
CA LEU A 191 5.72 -10.31 -15.74
C LEU A 191 5.97 -11.80 -15.53
N ASP A 192 6.16 -12.56 -16.63
CA ASP A 192 6.39 -14.01 -16.57
C ASP A 192 7.64 -14.38 -15.78
N ARG A 193 8.73 -13.65 -15.98
CA ARG A 193 9.97 -13.86 -15.20
C ARG A 193 9.76 -13.55 -13.72
N TYR A 194 9.04 -12.48 -13.42
CA TYR A 194 8.77 -12.03 -12.07
C TYR A 194 7.88 -13.03 -11.32
N LEU A 195 6.76 -13.43 -11.87
CA LEU A 195 5.86 -14.41 -11.26
C LEU A 195 6.55 -15.75 -11.01
N ARG A 196 7.31 -16.25 -12.01
CA ARG A 196 8.10 -17.48 -11.83
C ARG A 196 9.12 -17.39 -10.72
N ARG A 197 9.79 -16.23 -10.58
CA ARG A 197 10.79 -16.02 -9.53
C ARG A 197 10.20 -16.19 -8.13
N PHE A 198 8.99 -15.69 -7.92
CA PHE A 198 8.32 -15.73 -6.62
C PHE A 198 7.35 -16.92 -6.46
N GLY A 199 7.29 -17.82 -7.42
CA GLY A 199 6.37 -18.96 -7.39
C GLY A 199 4.90 -18.57 -7.49
N ALA A 200 4.62 -17.41 -8.08
CA ALA A 200 3.29 -16.84 -8.18
C ALA A 200 2.61 -17.16 -9.52
N ARG A 201 1.28 -17.16 -9.53
CA ARG A 201 0.42 -17.35 -10.70
C ARG A 201 -0.14 -16.04 -11.22
N ARG A 202 -0.43 -15.09 -10.32
CA ARG A 202 -0.90 -13.73 -10.64
C ARG A 202 -0.38 -12.72 -9.62
N LEU A 203 -0.53 -11.45 -9.96
CA LEU A 203 -0.20 -10.29 -9.15
C LEU A 203 -1.46 -9.49 -8.82
N VAL A 204 -1.58 -9.01 -7.57
CA VAL A 204 -2.53 -7.96 -7.18
C VAL A 204 -1.75 -6.77 -6.62
N HIS A 205 -2.16 -5.55 -7.01
CA HIS A 205 -1.49 -4.32 -6.60
C HIS A 205 -2.46 -3.13 -6.50
N GLY A 206 -2.02 -2.08 -5.79
CA GLY A 206 -2.62 -0.76 -5.72
C GLY A 206 -1.83 0.26 -6.55
N HIS A 207 -1.55 1.44 -5.99
CA HIS A 207 -0.59 2.45 -6.40
C HIS A 207 -0.81 3.11 -7.77
N THR A 208 -1.30 2.39 -8.76
CA THR A 208 -1.51 2.89 -10.13
C THR A 208 -3.00 3.17 -10.34
N PRO A 209 -3.44 4.45 -10.19
CA PRO A 209 -4.86 4.77 -10.16
C PRO A 209 -5.54 4.57 -11.53
N HIS A 210 -6.77 4.07 -11.48
CA HIS A 210 -7.62 3.91 -12.66
C HIS A 210 -9.06 4.37 -12.38
N HIS A 211 -9.89 4.45 -13.43
CA HIS A 211 -11.29 4.90 -13.36
C HIS A 211 -12.31 3.76 -13.58
N ALA A 212 -11.88 2.51 -13.56
CA ALA A 212 -12.81 1.40 -13.70
C ALA A 212 -13.69 1.25 -12.44
N ASP A 213 -14.90 0.75 -12.60
CA ASP A 213 -15.85 0.45 -11.53
C ASP A 213 -15.57 -0.89 -10.81
N ARG A 214 -14.55 -1.58 -11.23
CA ARG A 214 -14.08 -2.90 -10.72
C ARG A 214 -12.56 -2.96 -10.82
N PRO A 215 -11.90 -3.91 -10.12
CA PRO A 215 -10.47 -4.11 -10.27
C PRO A 215 -10.07 -4.26 -11.74
N LEU A 216 -9.08 -3.48 -12.16
CA LEU A 216 -8.64 -3.47 -13.56
C LEU A 216 -7.77 -4.68 -13.83
N ALA A 217 -8.24 -5.57 -14.71
CA ALA A 217 -7.53 -6.78 -15.09
C ALA A 217 -6.70 -6.55 -16.36
N SER A 218 -5.46 -7.04 -16.35
CA SER A 218 -4.57 -7.09 -17.53
C SER A 218 -3.92 -8.48 -17.66
N HIS A 219 -3.27 -8.76 -18.79
CA HIS A 219 -2.60 -10.04 -19.08
C HIS A 219 -3.50 -11.26 -18.85
N GLY A 220 -4.78 -11.17 -19.26
CA GLY A 220 -5.74 -12.27 -19.09
C GLY A 220 -6.09 -12.54 -17.62
N GLY A 221 -6.12 -11.51 -16.77
CA GLY A 221 -6.44 -11.63 -15.34
C GLY A 221 -5.24 -11.97 -14.45
N ARG A 222 -4.04 -12.03 -15.03
CA ARG A 222 -2.81 -12.32 -14.27
C ARG A 222 -2.26 -11.10 -13.50
N VAL A 223 -2.73 -9.91 -13.80
CA VAL A 223 -2.48 -8.69 -13.02
C VAL A 223 -3.82 -8.03 -12.73
N LEU A 224 -4.06 -7.72 -11.47
CA LEU A 224 -5.26 -7.03 -11.01
C LEU A 224 -4.87 -5.77 -10.23
N SER A 225 -5.31 -4.60 -10.70
CA SER A 225 -5.13 -3.33 -10.02
C SER A 225 -6.36 -2.97 -9.19
N TYR A 226 -6.14 -2.62 -7.94
CA TYR A 226 -7.17 -2.25 -6.96
C TYR A 226 -7.10 -0.77 -6.56
N ASP A 227 -6.36 0.10 -7.26
CA ASP A 227 -6.37 1.53 -7.00
C ASP A 227 -7.46 2.23 -7.82
N GLY A 228 -8.68 2.19 -7.32
CA GLY A 228 -9.84 2.84 -7.91
C GLY A 228 -10.04 4.29 -7.46
N ARG A 229 -8.99 4.99 -7.00
CA ARG A 229 -9.07 6.38 -6.53
C ARG A 229 -10.07 6.52 -5.37
N PHE A 230 -9.87 5.76 -4.34
CA PHE A 230 -10.83 5.55 -3.25
C PHE A 230 -11.18 6.81 -2.47
N SER A 231 -10.20 7.64 -2.09
CA SER A 231 -10.44 8.78 -1.21
C SER A 231 -11.21 9.91 -1.89
N ARG A 232 -12.32 10.32 -1.28
CA ARG A 232 -13.13 11.49 -1.67
C ARG A 232 -12.34 12.80 -1.63
N PHE A 233 -11.27 12.83 -0.85
CA PHE A 233 -10.48 14.04 -0.60
C PHE A 233 -9.26 14.15 -1.52
N TRP A 234 -8.97 13.12 -2.32
CA TRP A 234 -7.81 13.14 -3.21
C TRP A 234 -7.96 14.12 -4.36
N SER A 235 -9.13 14.20 -4.97
CA SER A 235 -9.41 15.16 -6.01
C SER A 235 -9.53 16.59 -5.47
N ARG A 236 -9.09 17.57 -6.29
CA ARG A 236 -9.37 19.00 -6.03
C ARG A 236 -10.76 19.39 -6.51
N ASP A 237 -11.35 18.60 -7.38
CA ASP A 237 -12.71 18.76 -7.86
C ASP A 237 -13.64 17.95 -6.95
N PRO A 238 -14.54 18.60 -6.19
CA PRO A 238 -15.51 17.90 -5.34
C PRO A 238 -16.42 16.95 -6.13
N ASP A 239 -16.66 17.24 -7.42
CA ASP A 239 -17.49 16.40 -8.29
C ASP A 239 -16.71 15.19 -8.83
N ASP A 240 -15.37 15.22 -8.85
CA ASP A 240 -14.48 14.09 -9.19
C ASP A 240 -14.09 13.25 -7.94
N ALA A 241 -14.62 13.61 -6.78
CA ALA A 241 -14.30 12.95 -5.49
C ALA A 241 -14.88 11.53 -5.34
N SER A 242 -15.56 11.02 -6.33
CA SER A 242 -16.23 9.73 -6.28
C SER A 242 -15.56 8.69 -7.17
N GLY A 243 -14.32 8.32 -6.87
CA GLY A 243 -13.79 7.06 -7.38
C GLY A 243 -14.72 5.91 -6.99
N PRO A 244 -15.02 4.93 -7.86
CA PRO A 244 -15.91 3.84 -7.51
C PRO A 244 -15.28 2.99 -6.39
N MET A 245 -15.92 2.89 -5.23
CA MET A 245 -15.47 2.07 -4.10
C MET A 245 -15.20 0.61 -4.52
N GLY A 246 -15.99 0.10 -5.46
CA GLY A 246 -15.86 -1.27 -5.96
C GLY A 246 -14.55 -1.58 -6.67
N ALA A 247 -13.84 -0.57 -7.18
CA ALA A 247 -12.54 -0.76 -7.81
C ALA A 247 -11.41 -0.95 -6.78
N THR A 248 -11.56 -0.38 -5.59
CA THR A 248 -10.54 -0.43 -4.53
C THR A 248 -10.82 -1.52 -3.50
N VAL A 249 -12.09 -1.85 -3.25
CA VAL A 249 -12.49 -2.90 -2.29
C VAL A 249 -13.35 -3.92 -3.02
N ALA A 250 -12.79 -5.11 -3.26
CA ALA A 250 -13.50 -6.19 -3.93
C ALA A 250 -12.92 -7.56 -3.54
N LEU A 251 -13.76 -8.59 -3.62
CA LEU A 251 -13.28 -9.98 -3.48
C LEU A 251 -12.30 -10.32 -4.61
N LEU A 252 -11.27 -11.06 -4.22
CA LEU A 252 -10.32 -11.61 -5.17
C LEU A 252 -11.03 -12.67 -6.02
N PRO A 253 -11.09 -12.51 -7.35
CA PRO A 253 -11.71 -13.51 -8.20
C PRO A 253 -10.92 -14.83 -8.14
N PRO A 254 -11.57 -15.99 -8.25
CA PRO A 254 -10.86 -17.27 -8.34
C PRO A 254 -9.89 -17.25 -9.52
N LEU A 255 -8.78 -17.99 -9.37
CA LEU A 255 -7.91 -18.25 -10.51
C LEU A 255 -8.60 -19.25 -11.44
N ASP A 256 -8.70 -18.90 -12.73
CA ASP A 256 -9.12 -19.89 -13.74
C ASP A 256 -8.11 -21.03 -13.76
N VAL A 257 -8.63 -22.26 -13.63
CA VAL A 257 -7.85 -23.51 -13.54
C VAL A 257 -7.32 -23.88 -14.92
#